data_abdc3d1b1ee222d17992f25c35694a8f
#
_entry.id   abdc3d1b1ee222d17992f25c35694a8f
#
_cell.length_a   1.000
_cell.length_b   1.000
_cell.length_c   1.000
_cell.angle_alpha   90.00
_cell.angle_beta   90.00
_cell.angle_gamma   90.00
#
_symmetry.space_group_name_H-M   'P 1'
#
loop_
_entity.id
_entity.type
_entity.pdbx_description
1 polymer ?
#
loop_
_entity_poly.entity_id
_entity_poly.type
_entity_poly.pdbx_seq_one_letter_code
_entity_poly.pdbx_strand_id
1 'polypeptide(L)'
;NGFNNHRAIQSLMVITGRFDRPGTALPDYETYCHSNGGFASLEEEFVDQVRPKTDKKGVGRERFPLWADMVDEAQGMDLANQILSGKPYPLKAGVLLGVNTRMYPDTRRFVRALDQLDFILADDIFWTEACRHADLVLPASTSFERSEVKCYAGKFINYTKPVIPPVHDNRDDARIICELASALDLDDPLLRSGYDKCLQYIMSPGGIQDWDAFRAHDGPIPVPNARPYVPGTYLKEGPRTPTGKLELYSEAVAKYRDRGLDPLPVYADSDDRADPEEYPFVFCTGARLSNAVHTRVHKCSWPRALRQDASVD
;
A
#
# COMPACT_ATOMS: atom_id res chain seq x y z
N ASN A 1 -1.23 -16.31 9.46
CA ASN A 1 0.11 -16.97 9.49
C ASN A 1 1.22 -16.07 8.94
N GLY A 2 1.01 -15.27 7.88
CA GLY A 2 2.04 -14.41 7.31
C GLY A 2 2.68 -13.45 8.33
N PHE A 3 1.89 -12.89 9.22
CA PHE A 3 2.37 -12.02 10.30
C PHE A 3 3.37 -12.74 11.23
N ASN A 4 3.04 -13.94 11.72
CA ASN A 4 3.94 -14.70 12.59
C ASN A 4 5.18 -15.20 11.84
N ASN A 5 5.05 -15.60 10.57
CA ASN A 5 6.19 -15.98 9.74
C ASN A 5 7.17 -14.82 9.58
N HIS A 6 6.66 -13.61 9.32
CA HIS A 6 7.48 -12.41 9.20
C HIS A 6 8.21 -12.10 10.53
N ARG A 7 7.50 -12.14 11.65
CA ARG A 7 8.08 -11.94 12.98
C ARG A 7 9.14 -13.01 13.33
N ALA A 8 8.90 -14.27 12.97
CA ALA A 8 9.87 -15.36 13.22
C ALA A 8 11.18 -15.11 12.46
N ILE A 9 11.09 -14.70 11.18
CA ILE A 9 12.27 -14.36 10.37
C ILE A 9 13.02 -13.18 10.98
N GLN A 10 12.32 -12.13 11.37
CA GLN A 10 12.93 -10.97 12.03
C GLN A 10 13.56 -11.36 13.38
N SER A 11 12.91 -12.22 14.15
CA SER A 11 13.46 -12.72 15.42
C SER A 11 14.79 -13.45 15.22
N LEU A 12 14.92 -14.25 14.14
CA LEU A 12 16.20 -14.91 13.81
C LEU A 12 17.31 -13.90 13.56
N MET A 13 17.04 -12.82 12.86
CA MET A 13 18.03 -11.76 12.62
C MET A 13 18.46 -11.07 13.92
N VAL A 14 17.51 -10.86 14.82
CA VAL A 14 17.76 -10.23 16.12
C VAL A 14 18.62 -11.12 17.02
N ILE A 15 18.22 -12.37 17.25
CA ILE A 15 18.92 -13.30 18.17
C ILE A 15 20.30 -13.71 17.66
N THR A 16 20.54 -13.65 16.35
CA THR A 16 21.85 -13.92 15.75
C THR A 16 22.74 -12.67 15.64
N GLY A 17 22.26 -11.52 16.10
CA GLY A 17 22.98 -10.24 15.99
C GLY A 17 23.15 -9.74 14.57
N ARG A 18 22.32 -10.18 13.63
CA ARG A 18 22.31 -9.78 12.22
C ARG A 18 21.39 -8.60 11.98
N PHE A 19 21.53 -7.57 12.81
CA PHE A 19 20.64 -6.41 12.83
C PHE A 19 21.43 -5.14 13.14
N ASP A 20 21.10 -4.02 12.48
CA ASP A 20 21.72 -2.71 12.65
C ASP A 20 23.26 -2.70 12.51
N ARG A 21 23.80 -3.47 11.60
CA ARG A 21 25.23 -3.57 11.25
C ARG A 21 25.41 -3.50 9.74
N PRO A 22 26.58 -3.12 9.24
CA PRO A 22 26.87 -3.16 7.81
C PRO A 22 26.60 -4.55 7.20
N GLY A 23 25.83 -4.59 6.11
CA GLY A 23 25.47 -5.85 5.41
C GLY A 23 24.45 -6.72 6.11
N THR A 24 23.74 -6.20 7.12
CA THR A 24 22.66 -6.92 7.82
C THR A 24 21.31 -6.27 7.59
N ALA A 25 20.25 -6.78 8.24
CA ALA A 25 18.94 -6.16 8.21
C ALA A 25 18.95 -4.76 8.83
N LEU A 26 18.27 -3.83 8.16
CA LEU A 26 18.03 -2.51 8.69
C LEU A 26 16.89 -2.56 9.72
N PRO A 27 16.99 -1.76 10.80
CA PRO A 27 15.84 -1.47 11.60
C PRO A 27 14.87 -0.66 10.76
N ASP A 28 13.61 -0.89 10.94
CA ASP A 28 12.49 -0.14 10.40
C ASP A 28 12.91 0.96 9.39
N TYR A 29 13.03 0.52 8.15
CA TYR A 29 13.50 1.33 7.04
C TYR A 29 12.61 2.57 6.82
N GLU A 30 11.33 2.41 7.03
CA GLU A 30 10.36 3.47 6.88
C GLU A 30 10.51 4.52 7.99
N THR A 31 10.67 4.14 9.24
CA THR A 31 10.94 5.08 10.32
C THR A 31 12.18 5.91 10.06
N TYR A 32 13.25 5.34 9.49
CA TYR A 32 14.44 6.11 9.11
C TYR A 32 14.23 6.99 7.88
N CYS A 33 13.40 6.56 6.95
CA CYS A 33 13.08 7.34 5.77
C CYS A 33 12.06 8.44 6.06
N HIS A 34 11.12 8.17 6.93
CA HIS A 34 9.93 8.97 7.16
C HIS A 34 10.08 9.94 8.35
N SER A 35 10.74 9.56 9.42
CA SER A 35 10.95 10.45 10.58
C SER A 35 11.92 11.61 10.33
N ASN A 36 12.49 11.68 9.15
CA ASN A 36 13.48 12.70 8.76
C ASN A 36 12.98 13.69 7.72
N GLY A 37 11.67 13.91 7.65
CA GLY A 37 11.10 14.91 6.76
C GLY A 37 10.88 14.42 5.32
N GLY A 38 10.74 13.11 5.10
CA GLY A 38 10.31 12.55 3.83
C GLY A 38 8.78 12.61 3.66
N PHE A 39 8.30 12.03 2.59
CA PHE A 39 6.87 11.97 2.23
C PHE A 39 5.95 11.51 3.36
N ALA A 40 6.38 10.60 4.17
CA ALA A 40 5.48 9.90 5.07
C ALA A 40 5.19 10.63 6.39
N SER A 41 6.01 11.58 6.78
CA SER A 41 5.63 12.45 7.90
C SER A 41 4.37 13.25 7.60
N LEU A 42 4.07 13.44 6.31
CA LEU A 42 2.82 14.06 5.86
C LEU A 42 1.65 13.09 5.79
N GLU A 43 1.93 11.83 5.53
CA GLU A 43 0.88 10.80 5.53
C GLU A 43 0.23 10.69 6.91
N GLU A 44 1.03 10.69 7.99
CA GLU A 44 0.53 10.72 9.36
C GLU A 44 -0.25 12.01 9.67
N GLU A 45 0.30 13.16 9.28
CA GLU A 45 -0.37 14.45 9.46
C GLU A 45 -1.68 14.52 8.67
N PHE A 46 -1.69 14.05 7.43
CA PHE A 46 -2.91 13.96 6.62
C PHE A 46 -3.94 13.02 7.22
N VAL A 47 -3.54 11.84 7.65
CA VAL A 47 -4.45 10.89 8.27
C VAL A 47 -5.09 11.50 9.50
N ASP A 48 -4.35 12.23 10.33
CA ASP A 48 -4.89 12.89 11.52
C ASP A 48 -5.83 14.06 11.19
N GLN A 49 -5.55 14.80 10.13
CA GLN A 49 -6.39 15.92 9.68
C GLN A 49 -7.68 15.47 8.99
N VAL A 50 -7.59 14.41 8.17
CA VAL A 50 -8.71 13.90 7.36
C VAL A 50 -9.42 12.71 8.00
N ARG A 51 -8.96 12.21 9.14
CA ARG A 51 -9.70 11.18 9.89
C ARG A 51 -11.14 11.60 10.00
N PRO A 52 -12.06 10.83 9.42
CA PRO A 52 -13.45 11.21 9.43
C PRO A 52 -13.85 11.41 10.89
N LYS A 53 -14.49 12.54 11.20
CA LYS A 53 -15.14 12.80 12.50
C LYS A 53 -16.34 11.87 12.65
N THR A 54 -16.09 10.59 12.53
CA THR A 54 -17.07 9.51 12.55
C THR A 54 -16.56 8.39 13.46
N ASP A 55 -17.45 7.76 14.18
CA ASP A 55 -17.19 6.56 14.96
C ASP A 55 -17.20 5.27 14.13
N LYS A 56 -17.47 5.39 12.82
CA LYS A 56 -17.42 4.25 11.91
C LYS A 56 -16.00 3.72 11.80
N LYS A 57 -15.84 2.45 12.06
CA LYS A 57 -14.56 1.75 11.94
C LYS A 57 -14.29 1.40 10.48
N GLY A 58 -13.03 1.38 10.08
CA GLY A 58 -12.61 0.93 8.75
C GLY A 58 -13.03 -0.52 8.46
N VAL A 59 -13.11 -0.85 7.18
CA VAL A 59 -13.45 -2.19 6.71
C VAL A 59 -12.56 -3.24 7.36
N GLY A 60 -13.16 -4.33 7.86
CA GLY A 60 -12.44 -5.47 8.42
C GLY A 60 -11.87 -5.27 9.83
N ARG A 61 -12.05 -4.10 10.47
CA ARG A 61 -11.48 -3.80 11.80
C ARG A 61 -11.92 -4.79 12.88
N GLU A 62 -13.14 -5.30 12.81
CA GLU A 62 -13.62 -6.27 13.80
C GLU A 62 -13.02 -7.67 13.60
N ARG A 63 -12.81 -8.05 12.34
CA ARG A 63 -12.22 -9.34 11.99
C ARG A 63 -10.70 -9.36 12.14
N PHE A 64 -10.03 -8.23 11.84
CA PHE A 64 -8.58 -8.08 11.87
C PHE A 64 -8.14 -6.96 12.82
N PRO A 65 -8.49 -7.06 14.13
CA PRO A 65 -8.26 -5.97 15.07
C PRO A 65 -6.79 -5.63 15.26
N LEU A 66 -5.89 -6.63 15.24
CA LEU A 66 -4.45 -6.39 15.34
C LEU A 66 -3.93 -5.52 14.19
N TRP A 67 -4.35 -5.81 12.95
CA TRP A 67 -3.99 -5.00 11.79
C TRP A 67 -4.49 -3.56 11.95
N ALA A 68 -5.76 -3.41 12.30
CA ALA A 68 -6.37 -2.11 12.48
C ALA A 68 -5.71 -1.28 13.59
N ASP A 69 -5.26 -1.92 14.66
CA ASP A 69 -4.64 -1.21 15.79
C ASP A 69 -3.15 -0.89 15.57
N MET A 70 -2.45 -1.69 14.76
CA MET A 70 -1.03 -1.47 14.47
C MET A 70 -0.79 -0.56 13.27
N VAL A 71 -1.62 -0.65 12.24
CA VAL A 71 -1.43 0.05 10.95
C VAL A 71 -2.50 1.12 10.74
N ASP A 72 -3.62 1.04 11.45
CA ASP A 72 -4.79 1.93 11.35
C ASP A 72 -5.41 1.99 9.94
N GLU A 73 -5.25 0.91 9.19
CA GLU A 73 -5.79 0.76 7.84
C GLU A 73 -6.99 -0.19 7.78
N ALA A 74 -7.83 0.01 6.77
CA ALA A 74 -8.87 -0.94 6.43
C ALA A 74 -8.27 -2.23 5.86
N GLN A 75 -8.89 -3.38 6.17
CA GLN A 75 -8.45 -4.66 5.63
C GLN A 75 -9.29 -5.05 4.40
N GLY A 76 -8.70 -4.84 3.23
CA GLY A 76 -9.37 -5.11 1.95
C GLY A 76 -9.87 -6.55 1.76
N MET A 77 -9.27 -7.52 2.49
CA MET A 77 -9.69 -8.92 2.45
C MET A 77 -11.12 -9.15 3.00
N ASP A 78 -11.63 -8.22 3.80
CA ASP A 78 -12.99 -8.29 4.34
C ASP A 78 -14.01 -7.44 3.57
N LEU A 79 -13.56 -6.75 2.52
CA LEU A 79 -14.38 -5.83 1.75
C LEU A 79 -15.63 -6.52 1.16
N ALA A 80 -15.45 -7.68 0.53
CA ALA A 80 -16.57 -8.44 -0.03
C ALA A 80 -17.58 -8.88 1.04
N ASN A 81 -17.09 -9.26 2.23
CA ASN A 81 -17.96 -9.63 3.34
C ASN A 81 -18.79 -8.46 3.82
N GLN A 82 -18.20 -7.29 3.97
CA GLN A 82 -18.91 -6.10 4.42
C GLN A 82 -19.94 -5.63 3.40
N ILE A 83 -19.59 -5.59 2.11
CA ILE A 83 -20.53 -5.22 1.05
C ILE A 83 -21.75 -6.16 1.06
N LEU A 84 -21.51 -7.48 1.02
CA LEU A 84 -22.59 -8.47 0.94
C LEU A 84 -23.46 -8.55 2.20
N SER A 85 -22.88 -8.29 3.38
CA SER A 85 -23.63 -8.34 4.64
C SER A 85 -24.27 -7.02 5.04
N GLY A 86 -23.77 -5.90 4.51
CA GLY A 86 -24.11 -4.55 4.95
C GLY A 86 -23.67 -4.22 6.39
N LYS A 87 -22.79 -5.04 6.99
CA LYS A 87 -22.36 -4.89 8.37
C LYS A 87 -20.85 -4.61 8.46
N PRO A 88 -20.40 -3.79 9.44
CA PRO A 88 -21.17 -3.09 10.47
C PRO A 88 -22.00 -1.90 9.96
N TYR A 89 -21.75 -1.46 8.73
CA TYR A 89 -22.54 -0.46 8.00
C TYR A 89 -22.50 -0.76 6.50
N PRO A 90 -23.53 -0.37 5.73
CA PRO A 90 -23.55 -0.63 4.30
C PRO A 90 -22.53 0.24 3.57
N LEU A 91 -21.80 -0.38 2.63
CA LEU A 91 -21.01 0.31 1.62
C LEU A 91 -21.90 0.46 0.38
N LYS A 92 -22.00 1.66 -0.15
CA LYS A 92 -22.92 1.99 -1.24
C LYS A 92 -22.23 2.35 -2.53
N ALA A 93 -21.03 2.95 -2.44
CA ALA A 93 -20.26 3.35 -3.60
C ALA A 93 -18.81 2.90 -3.49
N GLY A 94 -18.17 2.70 -4.64
CA GLY A 94 -16.76 2.36 -4.75
C GLY A 94 -16.04 3.24 -5.75
N VAL A 95 -14.84 3.70 -5.39
CA VAL A 95 -13.87 4.30 -6.30
C VAL A 95 -12.71 3.32 -6.44
N LEU A 96 -12.55 2.74 -7.61
CA LEU A 96 -11.60 1.66 -7.90
C LEU A 96 -10.44 2.21 -8.74
N LEU A 97 -9.34 2.58 -8.09
CA LEU A 97 -8.15 3.11 -8.76
C LEU A 97 -7.18 1.95 -9.04
N GLY A 98 -7.06 1.53 -10.30
CA GLY A 98 -6.17 0.45 -10.72
C GLY A 98 -6.44 -0.90 -10.04
N VAL A 99 -7.69 -1.19 -9.67
CA VAL A 99 -8.04 -2.39 -8.89
C VAL A 99 -8.04 -3.64 -9.77
N ASN A 100 -7.16 -4.58 -9.43
CA ASN A 100 -7.18 -5.91 -10.02
C ASN A 100 -8.04 -6.87 -9.19
N THR A 101 -9.25 -7.12 -9.63
CA THR A 101 -10.22 -7.99 -8.94
C THR A 101 -9.70 -9.41 -8.71
N ARG A 102 -8.80 -9.90 -9.58
CA ARG A 102 -8.22 -11.25 -9.48
C ARG A 102 -7.18 -11.40 -8.37
N MET A 103 -6.74 -10.31 -7.76
CA MET A 103 -5.84 -10.34 -6.60
C MET A 103 -6.58 -10.55 -5.28
N TYR A 104 -7.89 -10.40 -5.27
CA TYR A 104 -8.71 -10.65 -4.09
C TYR A 104 -9.01 -12.13 -3.92
N PRO A 105 -8.92 -12.66 -2.69
CA PRO A 105 -9.37 -14.02 -2.39
C PRO A 105 -10.83 -14.19 -2.76
N ASP A 106 -11.17 -15.39 -3.27
CA ASP A 106 -12.52 -15.66 -3.78
C ASP A 106 -12.99 -14.55 -4.75
N THR A 107 -12.30 -14.44 -5.87
CA THR A 107 -12.58 -13.44 -6.91
C THR A 107 -14.06 -13.40 -7.30
N ARG A 108 -14.73 -14.57 -7.38
CA ARG A 108 -16.15 -14.63 -7.74
C ARG A 108 -17.03 -13.96 -6.70
N ARG A 109 -16.69 -14.12 -5.42
CA ARG A 109 -17.40 -13.47 -4.33
C ARG A 109 -17.14 -11.96 -4.33
N PHE A 110 -15.91 -11.55 -4.60
CA PHE A 110 -15.56 -10.14 -4.68
C PHE A 110 -16.32 -9.44 -5.82
N VAL A 111 -16.35 -10.04 -7.01
CA VAL A 111 -17.10 -9.50 -8.16
C VAL A 111 -18.60 -9.41 -7.84
N ARG A 112 -19.19 -10.45 -7.26
CA ARG A 112 -20.61 -10.39 -6.82
C ARG A 112 -20.86 -9.30 -5.78
N ALA A 113 -19.87 -9.00 -4.94
CA ALA A 113 -19.98 -7.91 -3.98
C ALA A 113 -19.99 -6.56 -4.69
N LEU A 114 -19.12 -6.35 -5.69
CA LEU A 114 -19.14 -5.13 -6.48
C LEU A 114 -20.52 -4.87 -7.11
N ASP A 115 -21.17 -5.90 -7.64
CA ASP A 115 -22.52 -5.80 -8.24
C ASP A 115 -23.63 -5.40 -7.23
N GLN A 116 -23.32 -5.34 -5.93
CA GLN A 116 -24.27 -4.87 -4.90
C GLN A 116 -24.07 -3.38 -4.53
N LEU A 117 -23.05 -2.74 -5.07
CA LEU A 117 -22.85 -1.31 -4.85
C LEU A 117 -23.83 -0.49 -5.71
N ASP A 118 -24.31 0.61 -5.14
CA ASP A 118 -25.22 1.54 -5.82
C ASP A 118 -24.53 2.32 -6.93
N PHE A 119 -23.19 2.50 -6.83
CA PHE A 119 -22.38 3.22 -7.80
C PHE A 119 -20.90 2.78 -7.73
N ILE A 120 -20.30 2.59 -8.90
CA ILE A 120 -18.87 2.29 -9.04
C ILE A 120 -18.23 3.22 -10.06
N LEU A 121 -17.20 3.93 -9.63
CA LEU A 121 -16.26 4.60 -10.51
C LEU A 121 -15.00 3.74 -10.61
N ALA A 122 -14.57 3.38 -11.81
CA ALA A 122 -13.29 2.74 -12.06
C ALA A 122 -12.35 3.67 -12.83
N ASP A 123 -11.09 3.70 -12.42
CA ASP A 123 -10.01 4.40 -13.08
C ASP A 123 -8.88 3.42 -13.40
N ASP A 124 -8.56 3.22 -14.66
CA ASP A 124 -7.54 2.26 -15.09
C ASP A 124 -6.98 2.63 -16.47
N ILE A 125 -5.74 2.18 -16.73
CA ILE A 125 -5.08 2.33 -18.03
C ILE A 125 -5.57 1.30 -19.06
N PHE A 126 -6.23 0.24 -18.63
CA PHE A 126 -6.79 -0.81 -19.45
C PHE A 126 -8.24 -1.08 -19.11
N TRP A 127 -9.01 -1.58 -20.06
CA TRP A 127 -10.35 -2.07 -19.82
C TRP A 127 -10.29 -3.39 -19.04
N THR A 128 -10.31 -3.30 -17.72
CA THR A 128 -10.20 -4.43 -16.79
C THR A 128 -11.56 -5.00 -16.41
N GLU A 129 -11.54 -6.05 -15.58
CA GLU A 129 -12.78 -6.59 -15.00
C GLU A 129 -13.48 -5.56 -14.10
N ALA A 130 -12.72 -4.77 -13.33
CA ALA A 130 -13.28 -3.69 -12.53
C ALA A 130 -14.07 -2.68 -13.38
N CYS A 131 -13.53 -2.32 -14.56
CA CYS A 131 -14.22 -1.42 -15.50
C CYS A 131 -15.54 -2.00 -16.03
N ARG A 132 -15.68 -3.32 -16.13
CA ARG A 132 -16.91 -3.97 -16.61
C ARG A 132 -18.06 -3.91 -15.63
N HIS A 133 -17.73 -3.76 -14.35
CA HIS A 133 -18.70 -3.63 -13.25
C HIS A 133 -18.92 -2.17 -12.83
N ALA A 134 -18.25 -1.22 -13.48
CA ALA A 134 -18.34 0.19 -13.14
C ALA A 134 -19.46 0.89 -13.90
N ASP A 135 -20.13 1.82 -13.24
CA ASP A 135 -21.09 2.75 -13.83
C ASP A 135 -20.41 3.87 -14.59
N LEU A 136 -19.20 4.27 -14.13
CA LEU A 136 -18.37 5.27 -14.76
C LEU A 136 -16.93 4.80 -14.84
N VAL A 137 -16.32 4.89 -16.02
CA VAL A 137 -14.92 4.56 -16.24
C VAL A 137 -14.17 5.82 -16.67
N LEU A 138 -13.10 6.14 -15.93
CA LEU A 138 -12.18 7.20 -16.26
C LEU A 138 -10.86 6.60 -16.77
N PRO A 139 -10.27 7.19 -17.82
CA PRO A 139 -8.98 6.70 -18.34
C PRO A 139 -7.82 7.27 -17.51
N ALA A 140 -7.03 6.39 -16.90
CA ALA A 140 -5.82 6.75 -16.18
C ALA A 140 -4.64 7.00 -17.13
N SER A 141 -3.75 7.91 -16.75
CA SER A 141 -2.50 8.16 -17.46
C SER A 141 -1.45 7.09 -17.15
N THR A 142 -0.65 6.75 -18.16
CA THR A 142 0.57 5.96 -17.96
C THR A 142 1.68 6.82 -17.37
N SER A 143 2.76 6.18 -16.85
CA SER A 143 3.93 6.90 -16.32
C SER A 143 4.64 7.76 -17.36
N PHE A 144 4.44 7.51 -18.67
CA PHE A 144 5.02 8.33 -19.74
C PHE A 144 4.27 9.64 -19.98
N GLU A 145 3.02 9.72 -19.53
CA GLU A 145 2.08 10.82 -19.83
C GLU A 145 1.90 11.78 -18.66
N ARG A 146 2.42 11.42 -17.47
CA ARG A 146 2.21 12.20 -16.24
C ARG A 146 3.51 12.58 -15.55
N SER A 147 3.41 13.56 -14.67
CA SER A 147 4.48 13.88 -13.72
C SER A 147 4.26 13.09 -12.44
N GLU A 148 5.34 12.62 -11.85
CA GLU A 148 5.31 11.95 -10.55
C GLU A 148 6.45 12.42 -9.68
N VAL A 149 6.23 12.45 -8.37
CA VAL A 149 7.30 12.56 -7.40
C VAL A 149 7.51 11.18 -6.78
N LYS A 150 8.76 10.74 -6.73
CA LYS A 150 9.13 9.46 -6.12
C LYS A 150 10.27 9.67 -5.13
N CYS A 151 10.09 9.16 -3.93
CA CYS A 151 11.15 9.09 -2.93
C CYS A 151 11.61 7.63 -2.81
N TYR A 152 12.86 7.38 -3.16
CA TYR A 152 13.44 6.05 -3.06
C TYR A 152 14.30 5.95 -1.82
N ALA A 153 13.91 5.04 -0.94
CA ALA A 153 14.72 4.70 0.20
C ALA A 153 15.01 5.88 1.14
N GLY A 154 14.17 6.91 1.12
CA GLY A 154 14.36 8.12 1.90
C GLY A 154 15.66 8.90 1.63
N LYS A 155 16.39 8.52 0.58
CA LYS A 155 17.69 9.13 0.26
C LYS A 155 17.61 10.09 -0.92
N PHE A 156 16.76 9.79 -1.88
CA PHE A 156 16.63 10.54 -3.12
C PHE A 156 15.18 10.81 -3.44
N ILE A 157 14.93 12.03 -3.88
CA ILE A 157 13.64 12.45 -4.44
C ILE A 157 13.84 12.68 -5.93
N ASN A 158 12.93 12.19 -6.73
CA ASN A 158 12.92 12.40 -8.16
C ASN A 158 11.56 12.94 -8.61
N TYR A 159 11.60 14.01 -9.40
CA TYR A 159 10.44 14.48 -10.16
C TYR A 159 10.55 13.97 -11.59
N THR A 160 9.66 13.08 -11.98
CA THR A 160 9.59 12.59 -13.36
C THR A 160 8.69 13.49 -14.18
N LYS A 161 9.20 13.95 -15.33
CA LYS A 161 8.45 14.74 -16.29
C LYS A 161 7.73 13.81 -17.28
N PRO A 162 6.58 14.19 -17.83
CA PRO A 162 5.97 13.42 -18.92
C PRO A 162 6.91 13.36 -20.12
N VAL A 163 6.98 12.21 -20.76
CA VAL A 163 7.79 11.96 -21.96
C VAL A 163 6.96 12.23 -23.21
N ILE A 164 5.66 11.99 -23.13
CA ILE A 164 4.68 12.25 -24.17
C ILE A 164 3.49 13.02 -23.58
N PRO A 165 2.76 13.80 -24.37
CA PRO A 165 1.50 14.38 -23.93
C PRO A 165 0.49 13.28 -23.62
N PRO A 166 -0.50 13.55 -22.76
CA PRO A 166 -1.61 12.63 -22.53
C PRO A 166 -2.28 12.20 -23.83
N VAL A 167 -2.50 10.89 -23.97
CA VAL A 167 -3.19 10.30 -25.13
C VAL A 167 -4.68 10.34 -24.86
N HIS A 168 -5.44 11.04 -25.68
CA HIS A 168 -6.86 11.28 -25.47
C HIS A 168 -7.16 12.03 -24.16
N ASP A 169 -8.23 11.66 -23.45
CA ASP A 169 -8.71 12.33 -22.24
C ASP A 169 -8.18 11.72 -20.94
N ASN A 170 -7.09 10.93 -21.01
CA ASN A 170 -6.53 10.34 -19.81
C ASN A 170 -5.96 11.39 -18.85
N ARG A 171 -6.02 11.09 -17.56
CA ARG A 171 -5.53 11.96 -16.50
C ARG A 171 -4.81 11.14 -15.44
N ASP A 172 -3.96 11.81 -14.70
CA ASP A 172 -3.32 11.24 -13.53
C ASP A 172 -4.35 10.95 -12.42
N ASP A 173 -4.24 9.82 -11.73
CA ASP A 173 -5.17 9.40 -10.68
C ASP A 173 -5.35 10.49 -9.60
N ALA A 174 -4.24 11.10 -9.16
CA ALA A 174 -4.30 12.14 -8.14
C ALA A 174 -4.94 13.42 -8.68
N ARG A 175 -4.77 13.74 -9.95
CA ARG A 175 -5.46 14.83 -10.60
C ARG A 175 -6.96 14.57 -10.70
N ILE A 176 -7.37 13.34 -11.02
CA ILE A 176 -8.77 12.92 -10.99
C ILE A 176 -9.38 13.16 -9.61
N ILE A 177 -8.67 12.76 -8.54
CA ILE A 177 -9.12 12.99 -7.16
C ILE A 177 -9.29 14.49 -6.86
N CYS A 178 -8.33 15.32 -7.25
CA CYS A 178 -8.43 16.78 -7.06
C CYS A 178 -9.61 17.39 -7.83
N GLU A 179 -9.83 16.93 -9.05
CA GLU A 179 -10.96 17.42 -9.88
C GLU A 179 -12.30 16.93 -9.32
N LEU A 180 -12.39 15.70 -8.81
CA LEU A 180 -13.57 15.20 -8.10
C LEU A 180 -13.85 15.99 -6.81
N ALA A 181 -12.81 16.30 -6.03
CA ALA A 181 -12.94 17.12 -4.83
C ALA A 181 -13.54 18.50 -5.15
N SER A 182 -13.10 19.09 -6.26
CA SER A 182 -13.63 20.37 -6.74
C SER A 182 -15.07 20.25 -7.26
N ALA A 183 -15.36 19.19 -8.03
CA ALA A 183 -16.70 18.98 -8.61
C ALA A 183 -17.75 18.64 -7.54
N LEU A 184 -17.35 17.97 -6.47
CA LEU A 184 -18.19 17.62 -5.33
C LEU A 184 -18.25 18.72 -4.25
N ASP A 185 -17.56 19.84 -4.47
CA ASP A 185 -17.44 20.95 -3.51
C ASP A 185 -17.01 20.50 -2.11
N LEU A 186 -16.04 19.56 -2.05
CA LEU A 186 -15.52 19.07 -0.78
C LEU A 186 -14.85 20.20 -0.01
N ASP A 187 -15.04 20.22 1.31
CA ASP A 187 -14.42 21.18 2.22
C ASP A 187 -12.95 20.77 2.50
N ASP A 188 -12.14 20.72 1.45
CA ASP A 188 -10.70 20.48 1.50
C ASP A 188 -10.00 21.46 0.54
N PRO A 189 -9.48 22.57 1.07
CA PRO A 189 -8.82 23.60 0.25
C PRO A 189 -7.59 23.11 -0.49
N LEU A 190 -6.85 22.11 0.09
CA LEU A 190 -5.66 21.58 -0.54
C LEU A 190 -5.98 20.74 -1.77
N LEU A 191 -6.89 19.76 -1.66
CA LEU A 191 -7.34 18.97 -2.80
C LEU A 191 -7.95 19.86 -3.90
N ARG A 192 -8.75 20.85 -3.52
CA ARG A 192 -9.35 21.80 -4.46
C ARG A 192 -8.35 22.75 -5.11
N SER A 193 -7.16 22.93 -4.54
CA SER A 193 -6.10 23.75 -5.15
C SER A 193 -5.42 23.07 -6.35
N GLY A 194 -5.67 21.79 -6.54
CA GLY A 194 -5.20 21.00 -7.67
C GLY A 194 -3.91 20.23 -7.42
N TYR A 195 -3.62 19.32 -8.32
CA TYR A 195 -2.56 18.31 -8.20
C TYR A 195 -1.17 18.92 -7.91
N ASP A 196 -0.78 19.97 -8.63
CA ASP A 196 0.55 20.57 -8.49
C ASP A 196 0.77 21.18 -7.09
N LYS A 197 -0.27 21.79 -6.53
CA LYS A 197 -0.23 22.32 -5.17
C LYS A 197 -0.20 21.22 -4.12
N CYS A 198 -0.91 20.13 -4.33
CA CYS A 198 -0.83 18.95 -3.48
C CYS A 198 0.59 18.38 -3.46
N LEU A 199 1.23 18.21 -4.62
CA LEU A 199 2.62 17.75 -4.70
C LEU A 199 3.58 18.70 -3.99
N GLN A 200 3.46 20.00 -4.21
CA GLN A 200 4.28 21.02 -3.55
C GLN A 200 4.14 20.92 -2.02
N TYR A 201 2.92 20.78 -1.53
CA TYR A 201 2.65 20.64 -0.10
C TYR A 201 3.29 19.36 0.45
N ILE A 202 3.10 18.23 -0.21
CA ILE A 202 3.65 16.92 0.17
C ILE A 202 5.19 16.95 0.22
N MET A 203 5.85 17.75 -0.62
CA MET A 203 7.29 17.80 -0.73
C MET A 203 7.96 18.80 0.21
N SER A 204 7.20 19.77 0.73
CA SER A 204 7.79 20.86 1.52
C SER A 204 8.48 20.40 2.82
N PRO A 205 7.97 19.44 3.60
CA PRO A 205 8.68 18.93 4.80
C PRO A 205 9.97 18.19 4.49
N GLY A 206 10.10 17.63 3.29
CA GLY A 206 11.34 17.00 2.81
C GLY A 206 12.49 18.01 2.57
N GLY A 207 12.20 19.32 2.73
CA GLY A 207 13.16 20.38 2.52
C GLY A 207 13.17 20.95 1.10
N ILE A 208 12.18 20.62 0.27
CA ILE A 208 12.00 21.22 -1.06
C ILE A 208 11.33 22.57 -0.89
N GLN A 209 12.14 23.62 -0.85
CA GLN A 209 11.68 25.00 -0.67
C GLN A 209 11.36 25.68 -2.00
N ASP A 210 12.16 25.43 -3.03
CA ASP A 210 11.97 25.95 -4.38
C ASP A 210 11.38 24.85 -5.27
N TRP A 211 10.05 24.88 -5.40
CA TRP A 211 9.30 23.90 -6.19
C TRP A 211 9.61 23.98 -7.67
N ASP A 212 9.80 25.18 -8.21
CA ASP A 212 10.06 25.38 -9.63
C ASP A 212 11.48 24.92 -9.99
N ALA A 213 12.46 25.23 -9.16
CA ALA A 213 13.83 24.72 -9.34
C ALA A 213 13.87 23.19 -9.24
N PHE A 214 13.14 22.60 -8.31
CA PHE A 214 13.04 21.13 -8.19
C PHE A 214 12.42 20.49 -9.43
N ARG A 215 11.32 21.05 -9.94
CA ARG A 215 10.68 20.56 -11.16
C ARG A 215 11.53 20.72 -12.40
N ALA A 216 12.36 21.76 -12.44
CA ALA A 216 13.26 22.01 -13.56
C ALA A 216 14.47 21.06 -13.55
N HIS A 217 14.85 20.53 -12.39
CA HIS A 217 16.03 19.68 -12.24
C HIS A 217 15.84 18.35 -13.00
N ASP A 218 16.93 17.91 -13.65
CA ASP A 218 16.94 16.61 -14.34
C ASP A 218 17.60 15.55 -13.45
N GLY A 219 16.83 14.52 -13.11
CA GLY A 219 17.24 13.38 -12.30
C GLY A 219 16.98 13.56 -10.79
N PRO A 220 17.36 12.55 -10.00
CA PRO A 220 17.12 12.55 -8.56
C PRO A 220 18.04 13.52 -7.82
N ILE A 221 17.50 14.15 -6.79
CA ILE A 221 18.27 14.93 -5.82
C ILE A 221 18.29 14.22 -4.47
N PRO A 222 19.32 14.38 -3.65
CA PRO A 222 19.28 13.93 -2.27
C PRO A 222 18.11 14.59 -1.52
N VAL A 223 17.47 13.85 -0.63
CA VAL A 223 16.45 14.44 0.27
C VAL A 223 17.13 15.45 1.18
N PRO A 224 16.82 16.76 1.12
CA PRO A 224 17.59 17.77 1.83
C PRO A 224 17.64 17.57 3.35
N ASN A 225 16.54 17.09 3.94
CA ASN A 225 16.41 16.86 5.38
C ASN A 225 16.71 15.41 5.80
N ALA A 226 17.11 14.53 4.87
CA ALA A 226 17.40 13.14 5.20
C ALA A 226 18.64 13.03 6.08
N ARG A 227 18.53 12.24 7.14
CA ARG A 227 19.69 11.83 7.92
C ARG A 227 20.31 10.60 7.29
N PRO A 228 21.62 10.56 7.07
CA PRO A 228 22.26 9.34 6.64
C PRO A 228 22.13 8.28 7.74
N TYR A 229 21.77 7.07 7.34
CA TYR A 229 21.78 5.93 8.25
C TYR A 229 23.23 5.62 8.68
N VAL A 230 23.44 5.55 9.99
CA VAL A 230 24.72 5.14 10.58
C VAL A 230 24.49 3.80 11.30
N PRO A 231 25.14 2.72 10.87
CA PRO A 231 25.01 1.41 11.53
C PRO A 231 25.29 1.47 13.03
N GLY A 232 24.47 0.80 13.82
CA GLY A 232 24.55 0.79 15.28
C GLY A 232 23.82 1.95 15.98
N THR A 233 23.34 2.94 15.23
CA THR A 233 22.64 4.08 15.82
C THR A 233 21.30 3.68 16.43
N TYR A 234 20.52 2.86 15.73
CA TYR A 234 19.21 2.41 16.21
C TYR A 234 19.30 1.65 17.55
N LEU A 235 20.25 0.72 17.65
CA LEU A 235 20.45 -0.02 18.90
C LEU A 235 20.99 0.86 20.03
N LYS A 236 21.77 1.89 19.70
CA LYS A 236 22.28 2.87 20.66
C LYS A 236 21.21 3.82 21.16
N GLU A 237 20.35 4.30 20.28
CA GLU A 237 19.22 5.18 20.62
C GLU A 237 18.10 4.42 21.34
N GLY A 238 18.04 3.11 21.16
CA GLY A 238 17.01 2.21 21.67
C GLY A 238 15.83 2.07 20.71
N PRO A 239 15.29 0.84 20.56
CA PRO A 239 14.09 0.58 19.79
C PRO A 239 12.89 1.37 20.31
N ARG A 240 12.03 1.81 19.38
CA ARG A 240 10.75 2.50 19.71
C ARG A 240 9.67 1.50 20.11
N THR A 241 9.98 0.64 21.07
CA THR A 241 9.07 -0.36 21.64
C THR A 241 8.73 0.02 23.08
N PRO A 242 7.63 -0.47 23.65
CA PRO A 242 7.28 -0.19 25.06
C PRO A 242 8.41 -0.51 26.04
N THR A 243 9.24 -1.51 25.77
CA THR A 243 10.37 -1.91 26.62
C THR A 243 11.68 -1.21 26.30
N GLY A 244 11.75 -0.44 25.19
CA GLY A 244 13.00 0.11 24.69
C GLY A 244 13.99 -0.94 24.19
N LYS A 245 13.55 -2.19 23.97
CA LYS A 245 14.34 -3.33 23.48
C LYS A 245 13.69 -3.96 22.27
N LEU A 246 14.44 -4.75 21.51
CA LEU A 246 13.87 -5.58 20.46
C LEU A 246 13.01 -6.68 21.09
N GLU A 247 11.71 -6.62 20.89
CA GLU A 247 10.73 -7.47 21.55
C GLU A 247 10.50 -8.77 20.77
N LEU A 248 10.96 -9.90 21.31
CA LEU A 248 10.58 -11.22 20.81
C LEU A 248 9.15 -11.56 21.26
N TYR A 249 8.84 -11.27 22.52
CA TYR A 249 7.48 -11.28 23.05
C TYR A 249 6.85 -9.91 22.85
N SER A 250 5.71 -9.84 22.20
CA SER A 250 5.03 -8.58 21.91
C SER A 250 3.83 -8.36 22.81
N GLU A 251 3.88 -7.36 23.68
CA GLU A 251 2.75 -6.93 24.50
C GLU A 251 1.57 -6.44 23.65
N ALA A 252 1.86 -5.83 22.50
CA ALA A 252 0.82 -5.40 21.56
C ALA A 252 0.01 -6.57 21.02
N VAL A 253 0.68 -7.72 20.72
CA VAL A 253 0.02 -8.94 20.26
C VAL A 253 -0.63 -9.69 21.40
N ALA A 254 -0.08 -9.62 22.61
CA ALA A 254 -0.63 -10.30 23.79
C ALA A 254 -2.07 -9.90 24.11
N LYS A 255 -2.48 -8.69 23.73
CA LYS A 255 -3.87 -8.19 23.87
C LYS A 255 -4.90 -9.03 23.08
N TYR A 256 -4.44 -9.82 22.11
CA TYR A 256 -5.29 -10.62 21.22
C TYR A 256 -5.17 -12.12 21.43
N ARG A 257 -4.71 -12.55 22.62
CA ARG A 257 -4.63 -13.99 22.96
C ARG A 257 -5.97 -14.71 22.90
N ASP A 258 -7.03 -14.03 23.29
CA ASP A 258 -8.41 -14.50 23.19
C ASP A 258 -8.88 -14.72 21.73
N ARG A 259 -8.16 -14.13 20.77
CA ARG A 259 -8.34 -14.30 19.33
C ARG A 259 -7.39 -15.33 18.71
N GLY A 260 -6.67 -16.11 19.51
CA GLY A 260 -5.74 -17.13 19.06
C GLY A 260 -4.36 -16.61 18.59
N LEU A 261 -4.02 -15.34 18.90
CA LEU A 261 -2.70 -14.79 18.56
C LEU A 261 -1.72 -14.98 19.71
N ASP A 262 -0.59 -15.64 19.42
CA ASP A 262 0.48 -15.78 20.41
C ASP A 262 1.42 -14.57 20.36
N PRO A 263 1.77 -13.97 21.52
CA PRO A 263 2.74 -12.88 21.59
C PRO A 263 4.16 -13.27 21.15
N LEU A 264 4.50 -14.56 21.17
CA LEU A 264 5.68 -15.10 20.50
C LEU A 264 5.34 -15.53 19.07
N PRO A 265 6.29 -15.47 18.13
CA PRO A 265 6.08 -15.92 16.76
C PRO A 265 6.12 -17.44 16.63
N VAL A 266 5.18 -18.11 17.27
CA VAL A 266 5.06 -19.57 17.24
C VAL A 266 4.45 -20.03 15.90
N TYR A 267 4.77 -21.26 15.52
CA TYR A 267 4.14 -21.90 14.37
C TYR A 267 2.67 -22.19 14.66
N ALA A 268 1.83 -21.86 13.72
CA ALA A 268 0.43 -22.25 13.70
C ALA A 268 0.07 -22.74 12.30
N ASP A 269 -0.67 -23.82 12.23
CA ASP A 269 -1.23 -24.28 10.96
C ASP A 269 -2.23 -23.26 10.38
N SER A 270 -2.43 -23.32 9.09
CA SER A 270 -3.46 -22.52 8.46
C SER A 270 -4.83 -23.11 8.75
N ASP A 271 -5.71 -22.28 9.32
CA ASP A 271 -7.11 -22.66 9.55
C ASP A 271 -7.94 -22.74 8.25
N ASP A 272 -7.36 -22.24 7.14
CA ASP A 272 -8.00 -22.18 5.82
C ASP A 272 -7.70 -23.42 4.95
N ARG A 273 -7.24 -24.52 5.54
CA ARG A 273 -7.06 -25.77 4.77
C ARG A 273 -8.42 -26.32 4.37
N ALA A 274 -8.60 -26.46 3.07
CA ALA A 274 -9.72 -27.21 2.53
C ALA A 274 -9.66 -28.68 2.96
N ASP A 275 -10.80 -29.36 2.94
CA ASP A 275 -10.88 -30.79 3.23
C ASP A 275 -9.91 -31.55 2.32
N PRO A 276 -8.90 -32.26 2.85
CA PRO A 276 -7.91 -32.99 2.05
C PRO A 276 -8.52 -34.17 1.27
N GLU A 277 -9.71 -34.66 1.63
CA GLU A 277 -10.40 -35.69 0.85
C GLU A 277 -11.03 -35.09 -0.43
N GLU A 278 -11.52 -33.86 -0.34
CA GLU A 278 -12.11 -33.14 -1.50
C GLU A 278 -11.01 -32.43 -2.31
N TYR A 279 -9.99 -31.85 -1.63
CA TYR A 279 -8.90 -31.11 -2.24
C TYR A 279 -7.53 -31.64 -1.80
N PRO A 280 -7.08 -32.78 -2.41
CA PRO A 280 -5.86 -33.48 -1.95
C PRO A 280 -4.56 -32.76 -2.28
N PHE A 281 -4.59 -31.73 -3.13
CA PHE A 281 -3.38 -31.01 -3.53
C PHE A 281 -3.27 -29.66 -2.84
N VAL A 282 -2.03 -29.33 -2.44
CA VAL A 282 -1.70 -28.00 -1.91
C VAL A 282 -1.08 -27.17 -3.03
N PHE A 283 -1.75 -26.09 -3.40
CA PHE A 283 -1.22 -25.14 -4.37
C PHE A 283 -0.20 -24.21 -3.70
N CYS A 284 1.06 -24.32 -4.13
CA CYS A 284 2.13 -23.44 -3.68
C CYS A 284 2.50 -22.48 -4.82
N THR A 285 2.44 -21.18 -4.58
CA THR A 285 2.93 -20.20 -5.55
C THR A 285 4.45 -20.16 -5.51
N GLY A 286 5.06 -20.41 -6.66
CA GLY A 286 6.52 -20.38 -6.83
C GLY A 286 7.11 -18.97 -6.94
N ALA A 287 8.41 -18.91 -7.22
CA ALA A 287 9.11 -17.67 -7.47
C ALA A 287 8.55 -16.97 -8.72
N ARG A 288 8.47 -15.65 -8.65
CA ARG A 288 8.08 -14.83 -9.81
C ARG A 288 9.22 -14.79 -10.81
N LEU A 289 8.88 -14.80 -12.09
CA LEU A 289 9.84 -14.48 -13.14
C LEU A 289 10.34 -13.05 -12.92
N SER A 290 11.64 -12.83 -13.09
CA SER A 290 12.27 -11.51 -12.90
C SER A 290 11.69 -10.39 -13.76
N ASN A 291 11.11 -10.75 -14.91
CA ASN A 291 10.47 -9.84 -15.86
C ASN A 291 8.94 -9.77 -15.71
N ALA A 292 8.35 -10.46 -14.73
CA ALA A 292 6.91 -10.51 -14.52
C ALA A 292 6.55 -10.03 -13.11
N VAL A 293 6.19 -8.77 -12.99
CA VAL A 293 5.70 -8.18 -11.74
C VAL A 293 4.19 -7.99 -11.84
N HIS A 294 3.45 -8.77 -11.05
CA HIS A 294 1.98 -8.77 -11.05
C HIS A 294 1.41 -8.99 -12.47
N THR A 295 0.50 -8.13 -12.91
CA THR A 295 -0.13 -8.18 -14.23
C THR A 295 0.53 -7.25 -15.27
N ARG A 296 1.57 -6.52 -14.88
CA ARG A 296 2.18 -5.46 -15.71
C ARG A 296 2.63 -5.93 -17.09
N VAL A 297 3.07 -7.18 -17.20
CA VAL A 297 3.59 -7.73 -18.47
C VAL A 297 2.54 -8.48 -19.30
N HIS A 298 1.33 -8.68 -18.77
CA HIS A 298 0.32 -9.50 -19.46
C HIS A 298 -0.17 -8.90 -20.78
N LYS A 299 -0.16 -7.59 -20.90
CA LYS A 299 -0.60 -6.86 -22.11
C LYS A 299 0.54 -6.47 -23.06
N CYS A 300 1.79 -6.67 -22.65
CA CYS A 300 2.96 -6.32 -23.45
C CYS A 300 3.48 -7.55 -24.22
N SER A 301 3.70 -7.42 -25.53
CA SER A 301 4.14 -8.53 -26.39
C SER A 301 5.58 -8.96 -26.13
N TRP A 302 6.50 -8.02 -25.95
CA TRP A 302 7.92 -8.32 -25.77
C TRP A 302 8.25 -9.01 -24.43
N PRO A 303 7.67 -8.66 -23.26
CA PRO A 303 7.88 -9.43 -22.05
C PRO A 303 7.21 -10.81 -22.11
N ARG A 304 6.09 -10.92 -22.85
CA ARG A 304 5.43 -12.22 -23.06
C ARG A 304 6.29 -13.19 -23.86
N ALA A 305 7.06 -12.70 -24.83
CA ALA A 305 7.99 -13.53 -25.59
C ALA A 305 9.12 -14.14 -24.75
N LEU A 306 9.44 -13.52 -23.60
CA LEU A 306 10.42 -14.04 -22.61
C LEU A 306 9.80 -14.98 -21.58
N ARG A 307 8.48 -15.18 -21.63
CA ARG A 307 7.75 -15.98 -20.69
C ARG A 307 7.69 -17.43 -21.15
N GLN A 308 8.06 -18.35 -20.28
CA GLN A 308 7.77 -19.76 -20.46
C GLN A 308 6.26 -20.01 -20.35
N ASP A 309 5.77 -21.00 -21.04
CA ASP A 309 4.39 -21.45 -20.88
C ASP A 309 4.15 -21.87 -19.43
N ALA A 310 2.90 -21.71 -18.99
CA ALA A 310 2.52 -22.17 -17.66
C ALA A 310 2.74 -23.68 -17.57
N SER A 311 3.54 -24.11 -16.61
CA SER A 311 3.74 -25.51 -16.27
C SER A 311 3.22 -25.80 -14.87
N VAL A 312 2.73 -26.99 -14.68
CA VAL A 312 2.39 -27.56 -13.35
C VAL A 312 3.27 -28.79 -13.23
N ASP A 313 4.20 -28.74 -12.29
CA ASP A 313 5.09 -29.86 -11.95
C ASP A 313 4.44 -30.79 -10.91
#